data_0769a16f4f193c06ed9dad5e4f162049
#
_entry.id   0769a16f4f193c06ed9dad5e4f162049
#
_cell.length_a   1.000
_cell.length_b   1.000
_cell.length_c   1.000
_cell.angle_alpha   90.00
_cell.angle_beta   90.00
_cell.angle_gamma   90.00
#
_symmetry.space_group_name_H-M   'P 1'
#
loop_
_entity.id
_entity.type
_entity.pdbx_description
1 polymer ?
#
loop_
_entity_poly.entity_id
_entity_poly.type
_entity_poly.pdbx_seq_one_letter_code
_entity_poly.pdbx_strand_id
1 'polypeptide(L)'
;IIKWGNEKNLSVNAYTLKNNEEIFGINSKAHLAEASKMLNNRIIQKHLDNGVQIVDPATTWISPETEIGADTIIYPSCYINGKNKIGKHCKIGPFAHLRGNVELEDYVKIGNFVEVKKTTIKSHTNACHLTYLGDSEIGSNVNIGAGTITANYNPLTKVKSKTVIKDNVKIGSNSVLVAPVTVEEGANVGAVGVITKNIPAWALAITRAPLRVIEGWVSKHNSNK
;
A
#
# COMPACT_ATOMS: atom_id res chain seq x y z
N ILE A 1 17.76 -42.32 -17.27
CA ILE A 1 16.95 -42.05 -18.47
C ILE A 1 17.78 -42.11 -19.72
N ILE A 2 18.90 -41.41 -19.82
CA ILE A 2 19.80 -41.42 -21.01
C ILE A 2 20.27 -42.82 -21.36
N LYS A 3 20.79 -43.59 -20.37
CA LYS A 3 21.23 -44.98 -20.56
C LYS A 3 20.11 -45.88 -21.09
N TRP A 4 18.91 -45.76 -20.47
CA TRP A 4 17.72 -46.49 -20.88
C TRP A 4 17.28 -46.16 -22.32
N GLY A 5 17.33 -44.85 -22.69
CA GLY A 5 17.02 -44.42 -24.05
C GLY A 5 17.96 -45.00 -25.07
N ASN A 6 19.26 -45.00 -24.79
CA ASN A 6 20.28 -45.60 -25.68
C ASN A 6 20.10 -47.13 -25.82
N GLU A 7 19.80 -47.84 -24.75
CA GLU A 7 19.50 -49.27 -24.76
C GLU A 7 18.28 -49.64 -25.61
N LYS A 8 17.34 -48.69 -25.76
CA LYS A 8 16.13 -48.83 -26.59
C LYS A 8 16.30 -48.26 -28.00
N ASN A 9 17.50 -47.88 -28.41
CA ASN A 9 17.80 -47.23 -29.70
C ASN A 9 16.95 -45.95 -29.95
N LEU A 10 16.58 -45.22 -28.89
CA LEU A 10 15.92 -43.95 -29.00
C LEU A 10 16.95 -42.84 -29.27
N SER A 11 16.56 -41.84 -30.09
CA SER A 11 17.42 -40.68 -30.27
C SER A 11 17.41 -39.82 -28.99
N VAL A 12 18.58 -39.68 -28.37
CA VAL A 12 18.80 -38.87 -27.18
C VAL A 12 19.68 -37.69 -27.52
N ASN A 13 19.14 -36.49 -27.47
CA ASN A 13 19.88 -35.26 -27.79
C ASN A 13 19.98 -34.36 -26.55
N ALA A 14 21.10 -33.65 -26.42
CA ALA A 14 21.25 -32.60 -25.43
C ALA A 14 20.67 -31.30 -25.97
N TYR A 15 19.86 -30.63 -25.16
CA TYR A 15 19.38 -29.27 -25.41
C TYR A 15 20.09 -28.32 -24.46
N THR A 16 20.81 -27.35 -25.03
CA THR A 16 21.45 -26.28 -24.23
C THR A 16 20.52 -25.10 -24.08
N LEU A 17 20.15 -24.80 -22.85
CA LEU A 17 19.34 -23.62 -22.55
C LEU A 17 20.14 -22.34 -22.78
N LYS A 18 19.50 -21.32 -23.32
CA LYS A 18 20.10 -19.98 -23.46
C LYS A 18 20.20 -19.25 -22.11
N ASN A 19 19.29 -19.56 -21.17
CA ASN A 19 19.24 -18.99 -19.83
C ASN A 19 19.21 -20.11 -18.78
N ASN A 20 20.28 -20.25 -18.01
CA ASN A 20 20.38 -21.25 -16.95
C ASN A 20 19.49 -21.02 -15.75
N GLU A 21 18.96 -19.79 -15.59
CA GLU A 21 18.01 -19.46 -14.51
C GLU A 21 16.69 -20.24 -14.62
N GLU A 22 16.30 -20.68 -15.83
CA GLU A 22 15.04 -21.41 -16.06
C GLU A 22 15.02 -22.82 -15.46
N ILE A 23 16.19 -23.39 -15.17
CA ILE A 23 16.35 -24.72 -14.57
C ILE A 23 16.83 -24.65 -13.11
N PHE A 24 16.82 -23.46 -12.50
CA PHE A 24 17.32 -23.28 -11.15
C PHE A 24 16.51 -24.09 -10.13
N GLY A 25 17.15 -25.09 -9.53
CA GLY A 25 16.54 -25.98 -8.54
C GLY A 25 16.51 -25.38 -7.14
N ILE A 26 15.36 -25.40 -6.49
CA ILE A 26 15.18 -24.87 -5.11
C ILE A 26 15.26 -26.03 -4.11
N ASN A 27 16.40 -26.18 -3.42
CA ASN A 27 16.64 -27.23 -2.43
C ASN A 27 16.95 -26.67 -1.03
N SER A 28 17.00 -25.34 -0.85
CA SER A 28 17.29 -24.68 0.41
C SER A 28 16.58 -23.33 0.50
N LYS A 29 16.53 -22.75 1.71
CA LYS A 29 16.02 -21.38 1.92
C LYS A 29 16.87 -20.33 1.21
N ALA A 30 18.18 -20.59 1.06
CA ALA A 30 19.05 -19.73 0.29
C ALA A 30 18.68 -19.76 -1.20
N HIS A 31 18.50 -20.95 -1.78
CA HIS A 31 18.03 -21.08 -3.17
C HIS A 31 16.65 -20.45 -3.37
N LEU A 32 15.74 -20.55 -2.39
CA LEU A 32 14.44 -19.89 -2.45
C LEU A 32 14.58 -18.35 -2.50
N ALA A 33 15.46 -17.78 -1.69
CA ALA A 33 15.71 -16.33 -1.67
C ALA A 33 16.30 -15.87 -3.02
N GLU A 34 17.25 -16.63 -3.58
CA GLU A 34 17.85 -16.35 -4.89
C GLU A 34 16.81 -16.43 -6.01
N ALA A 35 16.02 -17.51 -6.08
CA ALA A 35 14.96 -17.65 -7.08
C ALA A 35 13.92 -16.54 -6.97
N SER A 36 13.53 -16.13 -5.74
CA SER A 36 12.62 -15.02 -5.51
C SER A 36 13.18 -13.70 -6.05
N LYS A 37 14.49 -13.46 -5.86
CA LYS A 37 15.16 -12.27 -6.41
C LYS A 37 15.23 -12.29 -7.93
N MET A 38 15.53 -13.44 -8.54
CA MET A 38 15.51 -13.62 -9.99
C MET A 38 14.13 -13.32 -10.57
N LEU A 39 13.07 -13.87 -9.97
CA LEU A 39 11.70 -13.61 -10.40
C LEU A 39 11.32 -12.13 -10.25
N ASN A 40 11.65 -11.51 -9.10
CA ASN A 40 11.39 -10.10 -8.87
C ASN A 40 12.10 -9.22 -9.91
N ASN A 41 13.34 -9.52 -10.26
CA ASN A 41 14.08 -8.79 -11.29
C ASN A 41 13.39 -8.84 -12.67
N ARG A 42 12.84 -10.01 -13.05
CA ARG A 42 12.06 -10.15 -14.30
C ARG A 42 10.78 -9.33 -14.28
N ILE A 43 10.07 -9.30 -13.14
CA ILE A 43 8.85 -8.51 -12.96
C ILE A 43 9.18 -7.01 -13.05
N ILE A 44 10.22 -6.57 -12.36
CA ILE A 44 10.70 -5.19 -12.38
C ILE A 44 11.07 -4.77 -13.80
N GLN A 45 11.85 -5.59 -14.52
CA GLN A 45 12.23 -5.29 -15.91
C GLN A 45 11.00 -5.12 -16.80
N LYS A 46 10.00 -6.01 -16.68
CA LYS A 46 8.73 -5.89 -17.40
C LYS A 46 8.05 -4.53 -17.15
N HIS A 47 8.04 -4.04 -15.90
CA HIS A 47 7.42 -2.75 -15.59
C HIS A 47 8.25 -1.58 -16.13
N LEU A 48 9.58 -1.64 -16.05
CA LEU A 48 10.46 -0.64 -16.64
C LEU A 48 10.24 -0.54 -18.17
N ASP A 49 10.18 -1.68 -18.87
CA ASP A 49 9.93 -1.75 -20.32
C ASP A 49 8.53 -1.18 -20.69
N ASN A 50 7.57 -1.24 -19.76
CA ASN A 50 6.23 -0.69 -19.91
C ASN A 50 6.10 0.79 -19.48
N GLY A 51 7.21 1.49 -19.25
CA GLY A 51 7.22 2.92 -18.96
C GLY A 51 6.97 3.27 -17.49
N VAL A 52 7.11 2.34 -16.55
CA VAL A 52 7.08 2.62 -15.11
C VAL A 52 8.48 3.03 -14.66
N GLN A 53 8.60 4.12 -13.90
CA GLN A 53 9.86 4.51 -13.29
C GLN A 53 10.01 3.82 -11.93
N ILE A 54 11.01 2.94 -11.78
CA ILE A 54 11.37 2.32 -10.51
C ILE A 54 12.72 2.90 -10.09
N VAL A 55 12.72 3.72 -9.03
CA VAL A 55 13.91 4.51 -8.62
C VAL A 55 15.02 3.61 -8.09
N ASP A 56 14.66 2.58 -7.33
CA ASP A 56 15.59 1.59 -6.83
C ASP A 56 15.06 0.15 -7.03
N PRO A 57 15.40 -0.49 -8.14
CA PRO A 57 15.03 -1.87 -8.42
C PRO A 57 15.54 -2.88 -7.38
N ALA A 58 16.64 -2.57 -6.70
CA ALA A 58 17.26 -3.51 -5.76
C ALA A 58 16.45 -3.72 -4.49
N THR A 59 15.77 -2.66 -4.01
CA THR A 59 14.98 -2.69 -2.77
C THR A 59 13.47 -2.77 -2.99
N THR A 60 13.01 -2.70 -4.24
CA THR A 60 11.59 -2.75 -4.60
C THR A 60 11.15 -4.19 -4.90
N TRP A 61 10.01 -4.58 -4.34
CA TRP A 61 9.40 -5.89 -4.57
C TRP A 61 7.99 -5.75 -5.11
N ILE A 62 7.70 -6.44 -6.23
CA ILE A 62 6.40 -6.36 -6.92
C ILE A 62 5.91 -7.77 -7.24
N SER A 63 4.67 -8.09 -6.88
CA SER A 63 4.03 -9.36 -7.26
C SER A 63 3.73 -9.45 -8.75
N PRO A 64 3.81 -10.65 -9.35
CA PRO A 64 3.58 -10.85 -10.77
C PRO A 64 2.18 -10.47 -11.25
N GLU A 65 1.19 -10.49 -10.35
CA GLU A 65 -0.23 -10.16 -10.63
C GLU A 65 -0.52 -8.66 -10.53
N THR A 66 0.47 -7.83 -10.17
CA THR A 66 0.33 -6.38 -10.09
C THR A 66 0.45 -5.76 -11.48
N GLU A 67 -0.51 -4.90 -11.82
CA GLU A 67 -0.51 -4.07 -13.02
C GLU A 67 -0.20 -2.63 -12.63
N ILE A 68 0.69 -1.96 -13.39
CA ILE A 68 1.11 -0.58 -13.14
C ILE A 68 1.08 0.19 -14.46
N GLY A 69 0.38 1.31 -14.47
CA GLY A 69 0.30 2.22 -15.62
C GLY A 69 1.59 2.99 -15.84
N ALA A 70 1.84 3.37 -17.09
CA ALA A 70 3.01 4.14 -17.50
C ALA A 70 3.12 5.48 -16.75
N ASP A 71 4.33 6.02 -16.68
CA ASP A 71 4.68 7.28 -15.99
C ASP A 71 4.42 7.27 -14.46
N THR A 72 4.07 6.11 -13.91
CA THR A 72 4.02 5.92 -12.46
C THR A 72 5.43 5.76 -11.90
N ILE A 73 5.69 6.40 -10.75
CA ILE A 73 6.99 6.38 -10.08
C ILE A 73 6.89 5.55 -8.82
N ILE A 74 7.73 4.52 -8.72
CA ILE A 74 7.90 3.71 -7.51
C ILE A 74 9.23 4.10 -6.85
N TYR A 75 9.13 4.67 -5.65
CA TYR A 75 10.28 5.06 -4.86
C TYR A 75 10.90 3.85 -4.11
N PRO A 76 12.11 4.01 -3.54
CA PRO A 76 12.83 2.90 -2.90
C PRO A 76 12.06 2.19 -1.78
N SER A 77 12.39 0.92 -1.57
CA SER A 77 11.91 0.10 -0.44
C SER A 77 10.39 -0.08 -0.40
N CYS A 78 9.74 -0.11 -1.55
CA CYS A 78 8.32 -0.43 -1.65
C CYS A 78 8.10 -1.95 -1.72
N TYR A 79 7.06 -2.42 -1.03
CA TYR A 79 6.61 -3.81 -1.08
C TYR A 79 5.18 -3.88 -1.61
N ILE A 80 5.03 -4.31 -2.87
CA ILE A 80 3.76 -4.34 -3.59
C ILE A 80 3.40 -5.81 -3.83
N ASN A 81 2.65 -6.41 -2.90
CA ASN A 81 2.34 -7.84 -2.95
C ASN A 81 0.87 -8.13 -3.22
N GLY A 82 0.63 -9.27 -3.85
CA GLY A 82 -0.70 -9.71 -4.30
C GLY A 82 -1.17 -8.98 -5.56
N LYS A 83 -2.42 -9.22 -5.92
CA LYS A 83 -3.05 -8.60 -7.09
C LYS A 83 -3.39 -7.14 -6.81
N ASN A 84 -2.78 -6.22 -7.57
CA ASN A 84 -3.08 -4.78 -7.49
C ASN A 84 -3.23 -4.21 -8.90
N LYS A 85 -3.98 -3.12 -9.00
CA LYS A 85 -4.09 -2.31 -10.22
C LYS A 85 -3.75 -0.87 -9.88
N ILE A 86 -2.68 -0.35 -10.45
CA ILE A 86 -2.17 0.99 -10.23
C ILE A 86 -2.25 1.75 -11.55
N GLY A 87 -2.90 2.90 -11.55
CA GLY A 87 -3.08 3.76 -12.70
C GLY A 87 -1.79 4.41 -13.18
N LYS A 88 -1.91 5.41 -14.04
CA LYS A 88 -0.82 6.20 -14.62
C LYS A 88 -0.47 7.39 -13.73
N HIS A 89 0.76 7.88 -13.88
CA HIS A 89 1.24 9.10 -13.19
C HIS A 89 1.11 9.05 -11.66
N CYS A 90 0.97 7.86 -11.08
CA CYS A 90 0.95 7.68 -9.64
C CYS A 90 2.35 7.87 -9.03
N LYS A 91 2.40 8.13 -7.72
CA LYS A 91 3.65 8.20 -6.96
C LYS A 91 3.53 7.30 -5.73
N ILE A 92 4.36 6.26 -5.65
CA ILE A 92 4.27 5.24 -4.60
C ILE A 92 5.58 5.19 -3.81
N GLY A 93 5.50 5.36 -2.51
CA GLY A 93 6.63 5.27 -1.59
C GLY A 93 7.28 6.61 -1.26
N PRO A 94 8.52 6.54 -0.68
CA PRO A 94 9.24 5.32 -0.31
C PRO A 94 8.60 4.55 0.87
N PHE A 95 9.03 3.31 1.09
CA PHE A 95 8.54 2.45 2.19
C PHE A 95 7.01 2.26 2.20
N ALA A 96 6.36 2.26 1.04
CA ALA A 96 4.94 1.96 0.92
C ALA A 96 4.69 0.45 0.86
N HIS A 97 3.58 0.00 1.48
CA HIS A 97 3.18 -1.40 1.47
C HIS A 97 1.77 -1.57 0.89
N LEU A 98 1.65 -2.10 -0.32
CA LEU A 98 0.37 -2.45 -0.92
C LEU A 98 0.14 -3.96 -0.76
N ARG A 99 -0.95 -4.34 -0.03
CA ARG A 99 -1.18 -5.73 0.43
C ARG A 99 -2.25 -6.49 -0.36
N GLY A 100 -2.32 -6.26 -1.64
CA GLY A 100 -3.26 -6.94 -2.54
C GLY A 100 -4.69 -6.42 -2.52
N ASN A 101 -5.36 -6.62 -3.65
CA ASN A 101 -6.68 -6.08 -3.96
C ASN A 101 -6.77 -4.56 -3.75
N VAL A 102 -5.71 -3.86 -4.17
CA VAL A 102 -5.64 -2.40 -4.16
C VAL A 102 -5.85 -1.90 -5.59
N GLU A 103 -6.75 -0.95 -5.75
CA GLU A 103 -6.98 -0.26 -7.01
C GLU A 103 -6.71 1.23 -6.80
N LEU A 104 -5.71 1.75 -7.49
CA LEU A 104 -5.38 3.17 -7.55
C LEU A 104 -5.69 3.68 -8.95
N GLU A 105 -6.53 4.69 -9.06
CA GLU A 105 -6.71 5.41 -10.33
C GLU A 105 -5.51 6.32 -10.62
N ASP A 106 -5.57 7.07 -11.72
CA ASP A 106 -4.46 7.93 -12.14
C ASP A 106 -4.18 9.08 -11.16
N TYR A 107 -2.91 9.51 -11.10
CA TYR A 107 -2.42 10.63 -10.28
C TYR A 107 -2.57 10.44 -8.77
N VAL A 108 -2.77 9.22 -8.27
CA VAL A 108 -2.81 8.93 -6.83
C VAL A 108 -1.40 9.01 -6.24
N LYS A 109 -1.29 9.54 -5.00
CA LYS A 109 -0.05 9.57 -4.24
C LYS A 109 -0.19 8.75 -2.96
N ILE A 110 0.64 7.71 -2.85
CA ILE A 110 0.82 6.90 -1.65
C ILE A 110 2.25 7.13 -1.17
N GLY A 111 2.40 7.84 -0.08
CA GLY A 111 3.73 8.25 0.40
C GLY A 111 4.38 7.26 1.36
N ASN A 112 5.30 7.78 2.18
CA ASN A 112 6.14 6.94 3.02
C ASN A 112 5.40 6.38 4.24
N PHE A 113 5.69 5.10 4.53
CA PHE A 113 5.10 4.35 5.63
C PHE A 113 3.56 4.30 5.54
N VAL A 114 3.04 4.22 4.33
CA VAL A 114 1.60 4.04 4.08
C VAL A 114 1.34 2.58 3.71
N GLU A 115 0.42 1.97 4.44
CA GLU A 115 -0.07 0.63 4.14
C GLU A 115 -1.47 0.69 3.57
N VAL A 116 -1.69 0.02 2.43
CA VAL A 116 -2.99 -0.05 1.75
C VAL A 116 -3.38 -1.50 1.51
N LYS A 117 -4.62 -1.87 1.81
CA LYS A 117 -5.13 -3.24 1.65
C LYS A 117 -6.61 -3.25 1.27
N LYS A 118 -6.98 -3.99 0.22
CA LYS A 118 -8.38 -4.15 -0.21
C LYS A 118 -9.11 -2.80 -0.29
N THR A 119 -8.53 -1.85 -1.00
CA THR A 119 -8.97 -0.46 -1.03
C THR A 119 -8.93 0.07 -2.45
N THR A 120 -9.99 0.76 -2.85
CA THR A 120 -10.03 1.54 -4.10
C THR A 120 -9.82 3.00 -3.77
N ILE A 121 -8.90 3.65 -4.48
CA ILE A 121 -8.58 5.09 -4.33
C ILE A 121 -8.69 5.75 -5.69
N LYS A 122 -9.58 6.72 -5.80
CA LYS A 122 -9.82 7.44 -7.04
C LYS A 122 -8.80 8.55 -7.29
N SER A 123 -8.82 9.05 -8.52
CA SER A 123 -7.83 9.97 -9.08
C SER A 123 -7.55 11.20 -8.22
N HIS A 124 -6.30 11.70 -8.29
CA HIS A 124 -5.83 12.91 -7.60
C HIS A 124 -5.91 12.86 -6.06
N THR A 125 -6.09 11.69 -5.48
CA THR A 125 -6.12 11.50 -4.03
C THR A 125 -4.72 11.30 -3.46
N ASN A 126 -4.48 11.89 -2.28
CA ASN A 126 -3.19 11.87 -1.61
C ASN A 126 -3.29 11.24 -0.22
N ALA A 127 -2.45 10.24 0.06
CA ALA A 127 -2.19 9.65 1.37
C ALA A 127 -0.67 9.56 1.54
N CYS A 128 -0.05 10.63 2.05
CA CYS A 128 1.39 10.82 1.90
C CYS A 128 2.23 10.32 3.08
N HIS A 129 1.67 10.05 4.26
CA HIS A 129 2.45 9.80 5.47
C HIS A 129 1.77 8.89 6.48
N LEU A 130 2.48 7.86 6.98
CA LEU A 130 2.19 7.13 8.23
C LEU A 130 0.73 6.67 8.38
N THR A 131 0.13 6.10 7.34
CA THR A 131 -1.31 5.88 7.25
C THR A 131 -1.64 4.41 6.99
N TYR A 132 -2.73 3.91 7.58
CA TYR A 132 -3.31 2.62 7.23
C TYR A 132 -4.68 2.79 6.58
N LEU A 133 -4.82 2.32 5.35
CA LEU A 133 -6.07 2.31 4.57
C LEU A 133 -6.46 0.86 4.25
N GLY A 134 -7.41 0.33 4.99
CA GLY A 134 -7.88 -1.05 4.81
C GLY A 134 -9.39 -1.13 4.60
N ASP A 135 -9.82 -2.02 3.69
CA ASP A 135 -11.22 -2.28 3.37
C ASP A 135 -12.01 -0.97 3.12
N SER A 136 -11.49 -0.09 2.23
CA SER A 136 -12.01 1.28 2.06
C SER A 136 -12.33 1.60 0.60
N GLU A 137 -13.26 2.51 0.39
CA GLU A 137 -13.52 3.19 -0.87
C GLU A 137 -13.25 4.68 -0.69
N ILE A 138 -12.29 5.21 -1.44
CA ILE A 138 -11.83 6.60 -1.31
C ILE A 138 -12.01 7.31 -2.64
N GLY A 139 -12.75 8.40 -2.62
CA GLY A 139 -13.09 9.23 -3.78
C GLY A 139 -11.91 9.97 -4.38
N SER A 140 -12.22 10.85 -5.33
CA SER A 140 -11.27 11.70 -6.04
C SER A 140 -10.96 12.98 -5.25
N ASN A 141 -9.77 13.56 -5.45
CA ASN A 141 -9.33 14.81 -4.81
C ASN A 141 -9.39 14.78 -3.27
N VAL A 142 -9.28 13.59 -2.67
CA VAL A 142 -9.26 13.42 -1.22
C VAL A 142 -7.85 13.69 -0.70
N ASN A 143 -7.76 14.33 0.46
CA ASN A 143 -6.50 14.44 1.20
C ASN A 143 -6.60 13.68 2.51
N ILE A 144 -5.77 12.67 2.67
CA ILE A 144 -5.64 11.88 3.89
C ILE A 144 -4.47 12.44 4.71
N GLY A 145 -4.76 13.00 5.88
CA GLY A 145 -3.76 13.52 6.80
C GLY A 145 -2.86 12.44 7.39
N ALA A 146 -1.64 12.82 7.73
CA ALA A 146 -0.65 11.91 8.34
C ALA A 146 -1.20 11.19 9.58
N GLY A 147 -0.92 9.92 9.74
CA GLY A 147 -1.37 9.13 10.90
C GLY A 147 -2.83 8.73 10.86
N THR A 148 -3.52 8.88 9.73
CA THR A 148 -4.92 8.45 9.59
C THR A 148 -5.02 6.93 9.54
N ILE A 149 -6.01 6.37 10.25
CA ILE A 149 -6.28 4.93 10.30
C ILE A 149 -7.74 4.66 9.98
N THR A 150 -8.00 3.76 9.03
CA THR A 150 -9.31 3.14 8.87
C THR A 150 -9.39 1.93 9.81
N ALA A 151 -10.07 2.07 10.95
CA ALA A 151 -10.25 0.99 11.93
C ALA A 151 -11.34 0.04 11.42
N ASN A 152 -10.95 -0.90 10.57
CA ASN A 152 -11.83 -1.77 9.78
C ASN A 152 -12.15 -3.13 10.43
N TYR A 153 -11.52 -3.47 11.55
CA TYR A 153 -11.65 -4.79 12.17
C TYR A 153 -12.16 -4.71 13.61
N ASN A 154 -13.24 -5.44 13.89
CA ASN A 154 -13.75 -5.61 15.24
C ASN A 154 -13.19 -6.93 15.83
N PRO A 155 -12.33 -6.88 16.85
CA PRO A 155 -11.70 -8.10 17.41
C PRO A 155 -12.67 -9.01 18.16
N LEU A 156 -13.79 -8.50 18.67
CA LEU A 156 -14.80 -9.28 19.39
C LEU A 156 -15.65 -10.11 18.43
N THR A 157 -16.15 -9.49 17.37
CA THR A 157 -17.01 -10.16 16.38
C THR A 157 -16.22 -10.79 15.23
N LYS A 158 -14.92 -10.48 15.10
CA LYS A 158 -14.05 -10.87 13.98
C LYS A 158 -14.55 -10.39 12.61
N VAL A 159 -15.46 -9.42 12.60
CA VAL A 159 -16.02 -8.83 11.39
C VAL A 159 -15.17 -7.67 10.91
N LYS A 160 -15.00 -7.56 9.60
CA LYS A 160 -14.44 -6.40 8.92
C LYS A 160 -15.56 -5.56 8.34
N SER A 161 -15.44 -4.25 8.50
CA SER A 161 -16.38 -3.27 7.99
C SER A 161 -15.67 -2.28 7.08
N LYS A 162 -16.43 -1.67 6.17
CA LYS A 162 -15.91 -0.75 5.17
C LYS A 162 -15.95 0.70 5.65
N THR A 163 -14.91 1.45 5.29
CA THR A 163 -14.88 2.91 5.35
C THR A 163 -15.13 3.49 3.96
N VAL A 164 -16.03 4.44 3.83
CA VAL A 164 -16.31 5.16 2.58
C VAL A 164 -15.96 6.63 2.77
N ILE A 165 -15.08 7.14 1.92
CA ILE A 165 -14.70 8.55 1.87
C ILE A 165 -15.05 9.06 0.49
N LYS A 166 -15.99 10.01 0.38
CA LYS A 166 -16.44 10.55 -0.90
C LYS A 166 -15.45 11.58 -1.46
N ASP A 167 -15.78 12.13 -2.62
CA ASP A 167 -14.91 13.06 -3.33
C ASP A 167 -14.68 14.37 -2.53
N ASN A 168 -13.55 15.01 -2.77
CA ASN A 168 -13.17 16.32 -2.22
C ASN A 168 -13.02 16.39 -0.68
N VAL A 169 -13.08 15.26 0.01
CA VAL A 169 -12.94 15.19 1.48
C VAL A 169 -11.53 15.50 1.94
N LYS A 170 -11.42 16.15 3.11
CA LYS A 170 -10.14 16.40 3.79
C LYS A 170 -10.17 15.74 5.17
N ILE A 171 -9.28 14.79 5.39
CA ILE A 171 -9.10 14.13 6.68
C ILE A 171 -7.89 14.76 7.38
N GLY A 172 -8.10 15.31 8.57
CA GLY A 172 -7.04 15.88 9.40
C GLY A 172 -6.10 14.81 9.95
N SER A 173 -4.87 15.20 10.26
CA SER A 173 -3.84 14.29 10.77
C SER A 173 -4.24 13.57 12.06
N ASN A 174 -3.73 12.35 12.26
CA ASN A 174 -3.99 11.49 13.42
C ASN A 174 -5.48 11.21 13.65
N SER A 175 -6.25 11.08 12.57
CA SER A 175 -7.67 10.73 12.64
C SER A 175 -7.88 9.22 12.57
N VAL A 176 -8.88 8.72 13.31
CA VAL A 176 -9.31 7.33 13.28
C VAL A 176 -10.73 7.25 12.75
N LEU A 177 -10.95 6.58 11.66
CA LEU A 177 -12.26 6.33 11.07
C LEU A 177 -12.72 4.93 11.49
N VAL A 178 -13.67 4.86 12.41
CA VAL A 178 -14.16 3.59 12.97
C VAL A 178 -15.26 3.04 12.07
N ALA A 179 -14.91 2.04 11.28
CA ALA A 179 -15.83 1.42 10.33
C ALA A 179 -16.93 0.59 11.02
N PRO A 180 -18.16 0.53 10.47
CA PRO A 180 -18.57 1.14 9.20
C PRO A 180 -18.82 2.65 9.33
N VAL A 181 -18.27 3.44 8.45
CA VAL A 181 -18.46 4.90 8.46
C VAL A 181 -18.36 5.46 7.04
N THR A 182 -19.18 6.45 6.74
CA THR A 182 -19.14 7.25 5.52
C THR A 182 -18.84 8.71 5.83
N VAL A 183 -17.84 9.25 5.14
CA VAL A 183 -17.56 10.69 5.11
C VAL A 183 -18.01 11.21 3.75
N GLU A 184 -19.08 11.99 3.76
CA GLU A 184 -19.71 12.46 2.52
C GLU A 184 -18.90 13.56 1.83
N GLU A 185 -19.27 13.86 0.58
CA GLU A 185 -18.55 14.76 -0.32
C GLU A 185 -18.21 16.11 0.33
N GLY A 186 -16.99 16.59 0.10
CA GLY A 186 -16.52 17.90 0.54
C GLY A 186 -16.40 18.09 2.06
N ALA A 187 -16.70 17.06 2.85
CA ALA A 187 -16.60 17.15 4.31
C ALA A 187 -15.14 17.27 4.77
N ASN A 188 -14.95 17.92 5.90
CA ASN A 188 -13.67 18.05 6.58
C ASN A 188 -13.71 17.35 7.96
N VAL A 189 -12.67 16.57 8.26
CA VAL A 189 -12.43 16.04 9.60
C VAL A 189 -11.26 16.80 10.22
N GLY A 190 -11.46 17.42 11.37
CA GLY A 190 -10.41 18.10 12.12
C GLY A 190 -9.33 17.10 12.59
N ALA A 191 -8.09 17.58 12.72
CA ALA A 191 -6.99 16.75 13.22
C ALA A 191 -7.33 16.10 14.58
N VAL A 192 -6.81 14.88 14.79
CA VAL A 192 -7.06 14.06 16.01
C VAL A 192 -8.55 13.66 16.13
N GLY A 193 -9.23 13.53 14.98
CA GLY A 193 -10.63 13.14 14.94
C GLY A 193 -10.84 11.63 15.16
N VAL A 194 -11.70 11.23 16.09
CA VAL A 194 -12.20 9.84 16.20
C VAL A 194 -13.64 9.82 15.68
N ILE A 195 -13.80 9.30 14.46
CA ILE A 195 -15.06 9.36 13.73
C ILE A 195 -15.78 8.02 13.83
N THR A 196 -16.89 8.02 14.56
CA THR A 196 -17.73 6.85 14.85
C THR A 196 -19.13 6.93 14.24
N LYS A 197 -19.42 8.02 13.51
CA LYS A 197 -20.70 8.26 12.84
C LYS A 197 -20.45 8.86 11.46
N ASN A 198 -21.39 8.68 10.54
CA ASN A 198 -21.34 9.29 9.23
C ASN A 198 -21.27 10.82 9.32
N ILE A 199 -20.45 11.42 8.47
CA ILE A 199 -20.29 12.87 8.37
C ILE A 199 -21.04 13.35 7.14
N PRO A 200 -22.00 14.26 7.28
CA PRO A 200 -22.74 14.83 6.16
C PRO A 200 -21.83 15.59 5.18
N ALA A 201 -22.29 15.73 3.94
CA ALA A 201 -21.57 16.50 2.93
C ALA A 201 -21.32 17.95 3.39
N TRP A 202 -20.12 18.46 3.06
CA TRP A 202 -19.67 19.83 3.35
C TRP A 202 -19.62 20.19 4.84
N ALA A 203 -19.73 19.19 5.74
CA ALA A 203 -19.68 19.42 7.18
C ALA A 203 -18.22 19.42 7.71
N LEU A 204 -18.02 20.07 8.83
CA LEU A 204 -16.80 19.99 9.64
C LEU A 204 -17.05 19.13 10.87
N ALA A 205 -16.34 18.00 10.98
CA ALA A 205 -16.37 17.13 12.15
C ALA A 205 -15.16 17.39 13.06
N ILE A 206 -15.40 17.67 14.33
CA ILE A 206 -14.38 17.91 15.36
C ILE A 206 -14.73 17.10 16.60
N THR A 207 -13.78 16.29 17.11
CA THR A 207 -14.01 15.44 18.29
C THR A 207 -13.10 15.79 19.48
N ARG A 208 -12.08 16.64 19.27
CA ARG A 208 -11.14 17.03 20.34
C ARG A 208 -11.76 18.02 21.32
N ALA A 209 -11.42 17.85 22.59
CA ALA A 209 -11.77 18.82 23.64
C ALA A 209 -11.02 20.16 23.44
N PRO A 210 -11.55 21.28 23.97
CA PRO A 210 -10.83 22.54 23.99
C PRO A 210 -9.48 22.42 24.71
N LEU A 211 -8.46 23.11 24.20
CA LEU A 211 -7.15 23.16 24.85
C LEU A 211 -7.26 23.78 26.25
N ARG A 212 -6.70 23.11 27.25
CA ARG A 212 -6.52 23.63 28.60
C ARG A 212 -5.05 23.79 28.90
N VAL A 213 -4.63 25.00 29.20
CA VAL A 213 -3.25 25.31 29.62
C VAL A 213 -3.24 25.57 31.12
N ILE A 214 -2.31 24.94 31.84
CA ILE A 214 -2.11 25.17 33.27
C ILE A 214 -0.71 25.75 33.42
N GLU A 215 -0.65 27.08 33.62
CA GLU A 215 0.62 27.79 33.79
C GLU A 215 1.31 27.39 35.10
N GLY A 216 2.64 27.28 35.04
CA GLY A 216 3.47 26.95 36.19
C GLY A 216 3.32 25.52 36.70
N TRP A 217 2.59 24.62 36.01
CA TRP A 217 2.36 23.25 36.46
C TRP A 217 3.67 22.49 36.67
N VAL A 218 4.61 22.56 35.77
CA VAL A 218 5.90 21.86 35.84
C VAL A 218 6.75 22.43 36.97
N SER A 219 6.86 23.74 37.12
CA SER A 219 7.65 24.38 38.17
C SER A 219 7.15 24.03 39.57
N LYS A 220 5.84 23.98 39.79
CA LYS A 220 5.24 23.56 41.08
C LYS A 220 5.54 22.12 41.46
N HIS A 221 5.73 21.24 40.47
CA HIS A 221 6.04 19.81 40.71
C HIS A 221 7.55 19.52 40.82
N ASN A 222 8.40 20.42 40.31
CA ASN A 222 9.86 20.30 40.47
C ASN A 222 10.41 20.91 41.77
N SER A 223 9.65 21.71 42.48
CA SER A 223 10.05 22.35 43.76
C SER A 223 10.03 21.39 44.94
N ASN A 224 9.65 20.12 44.75
CA ASN A 224 9.60 19.07 45.76
C ASN A 224 10.70 18.00 45.60
N LYS A 225 11.81 18.34 44.92
CA LYS A 225 13.01 17.49 44.83
C LYS A 225 14.20 18.14 45.52
#